data_37c0a9577a82cf62ae03ba73d24e0a07
#
_entry.id   37c0a9577a82cf62ae03ba73d24e0a07
#
_cell.length_a   1.000
_cell.length_b   1.000
_cell.length_c   1.000
_cell.angle_alpha   90.00
_cell.angle_beta   90.00
_cell.angle_gamma   90.00
#
_symmetry.space_group_name_H-M   'P 1'
#
loop_
_entity.id
_entity.type
_entity.pdbx_description
1 polymer ?
#
loop_
_entity_poly.entity_id
_entity_poly.type
_entity_poly.pdbx_seq_one_letter_code
_entity_poly.pdbx_strand_id
1 'polypeptide(L)'
;MPTCRTECYSLTIPEGWADRSMITWVAPPSPKYKVVPNLLCSHGPLGPSENLDSFVNRQLRELMSQVKNFELVSRQSIDFSDHQAVELVFCMKPQAVVLKQRQLFFHTHPESQIVHTVVVTAAKENFDELSAVFEGILESITWNS
;
A
#
# COMPACT_ATOMS: atom_id res chain seq x y z
N MET A 1 -9.18 19.24 14.64
CA MET A 1 -7.84 18.65 14.62
C MET A 1 -7.95 17.14 14.47
N PRO A 2 -7.20 16.54 13.54
CA PRO A 2 -7.24 15.10 13.43
C PRO A 2 -6.64 14.43 14.67
N THR A 3 -7.21 13.30 15.02
CA THR A 3 -6.72 12.48 16.12
C THR A 3 -6.15 11.19 15.55
N CYS A 4 -4.88 10.94 15.83
CA CYS A 4 -4.25 9.66 15.50
C CYS A 4 -4.50 8.69 16.65
N ARG A 5 -5.06 7.52 16.34
CA ARG A 5 -5.44 6.55 17.35
C ARG A 5 -4.72 5.23 17.10
N THR A 6 -4.06 4.73 18.13
CA THR A 6 -3.40 3.42 18.13
C THR A 6 -3.91 2.62 19.33
N GLU A 7 -3.42 1.41 19.50
CA GLU A 7 -3.72 0.62 20.70
C GLU A 7 -3.18 1.28 21.97
N CYS A 8 -2.10 2.05 21.84
CA CYS A 8 -1.36 2.54 23.01
C CYS A 8 -1.66 3.98 23.36
N TYR A 9 -2.02 4.81 22.39
CA TYR A 9 -2.17 6.24 22.67
C TYR A 9 -3.02 6.96 21.62
N SER A 10 -3.48 8.12 22.02
CA SER A 10 -4.05 9.12 21.12
C SER A 10 -3.28 10.41 21.33
N LEU A 11 -3.13 11.20 20.29
CA LEU A 11 -2.48 12.49 20.39
C LEU A 11 -3.23 13.55 19.59
N THR A 12 -3.06 14.79 19.97
CA THR A 12 -3.64 15.92 19.30
C THR A 12 -2.56 16.65 18.53
N ILE A 13 -2.81 16.88 17.25
CA ILE A 13 -1.83 17.46 16.32
C ILE A 13 -2.23 18.91 16.05
N PRO A 14 -1.28 19.87 16.12
CA PRO A 14 -1.57 21.26 15.78
C PRO A 14 -2.04 21.41 14.34
N GLU A 15 -2.85 22.46 14.10
CA GLU A 15 -3.28 22.79 12.75
C GLU A 15 -2.08 23.06 11.84
N GLY A 16 -2.23 22.72 10.57
CA GLY A 16 -1.21 22.95 9.56
C GLY A 16 -0.18 21.84 9.44
N TRP A 17 -0.12 20.93 10.39
CA TRP A 17 0.77 19.79 10.29
C TRP A 17 0.13 18.72 9.39
N ALA A 18 0.93 18.17 8.49
CA ALA A 18 0.46 17.13 7.58
C ALA A 18 0.55 15.76 8.24
N ASP A 19 -0.50 14.96 8.07
CA ASP A 19 -0.48 13.56 8.51
C ASP A 19 0.30 12.73 7.48
N ARG A 20 1.44 12.20 7.91
CA ARG A 20 2.30 11.32 7.13
C ARG A 20 2.40 9.94 7.76
N SER A 21 1.41 9.58 8.57
CA SER A 21 1.45 8.29 9.27
C SER A 21 1.40 7.12 8.30
N MET A 22 2.11 6.07 8.70
CA MET A 22 2.12 4.78 8.04
C MET A 22 1.81 3.72 9.08
N ILE A 23 0.96 2.78 8.72
CA ILE A 23 0.60 1.68 9.62
C ILE A 23 1.06 0.39 8.96
N THR A 24 1.87 -0.38 9.69
CA THR A 24 2.38 -1.66 9.19
C THR A 24 1.97 -2.78 10.14
N TRP A 25 1.41 -3.82 9.57
CA TRP A 25 1.08 -5.07 10.27
C TRP A 25 1.95 -6.18 9.72
N VAL A 26 2.56 -6.94 10.60
CA VAL A 26 3.51 -8.00 10.26
C VAL A 26 2.95 -9.33 10.74
N ALA A 27 2.99 -10.33 9.89
CA ALA A 27 2.54 -11.68 10.25
C ALA A 27 3.44 -12.29 11.34
N PRO A 28 2.94 -13.28 12.09
CA PRO A 28 3.80 -13.98 13.04
C PRO A 28 4.99 -14.62 12.34
N PRO A 29 6.19 -14.58 12.92
CA PRO A 29 7.35 -15.23 12.33
C PRO A 29 7.12 -16.74 12.18
N SER A 30 7.59 -17.29 11.07
CA SER A 30 7.48 -18.73 10.80
C SER A 30 8.69 -19.16 10.01
N PRO A 31 9.22 -20.40 10.28
CA PRO A 31 10.35 -20.90 9.50
C PRO A 31 10.08 -21.04 8.01
N LYS A 32 8.82 -21.15 7.60
CA LYS A 32 8.48 -21.27 6.18
C LYS A 32 8.58 -19.96 5.41
N TYR A 33 8.71 -18.82 6.09
CA TYR A 33 8.81 -17.51 5.45
C TYR A 33 10.23 -16.97 5.55
N LYS A 34 10.89 -16.82 4.42
CA LYS A 34 12.20 -16.16 4.36
C LYS A 34 12.07 -14.67 4.64
N VAL A 35 10.95 -14.09 4.25
CA VAL A 35 10.58 -12.71 4.55
C VAL A 35 9.20 -12.76 5.19
N VAL A 36 9.07 -12.13 6.36
CA VAL A 36 7.80 -12.14 7.08
C VAL A 36 6.77 -11.33 6.28
N PRO A 37 5.62 -11.93 5.93
CA PRO A 37 4.58 -11.20 5.20
C PRO A 37 4.11 -9.98 5.98
N ASN A 38 3.79 -8.91 5.26
CA ASN A 38 3.32 -7.69 5.91
C ASN A 38 2.31 -6.95 5.04
N LEU A 39 1.59 -6.05 5.70
CA LEU A 39 0.64 -5.14 5.08
C LEU A 39 0.95 -3.73 5.58
N LEU A 40 1.02 -2.78 4.66
CA LEU A 40 1.31 -1.39 4.99
C LEU A 40 0.22 -0.50 4.40
N CYS A 41 -0.29 0.41 5.22
CA CYS A 41 -1.22 1.44 4.78
C CYS A 41 -0.57 2.80 4.94
N SER A 42 -0.67 3.62 3.91
CA SER A 42 -0.14 4.99 3.92
C SER A 42 -1.05 5.88 3.10
N HIS A 43 -0.79 7.19 3.14
CA HIS A 43 -1.50 8.14 2.31
C HIS A 43 -0.59 9.34 2.02
N GLY A 44 -0.91 10.07 0.96
CA GLY A 44 -0.16 11.25 0.59
C GLY A 44 -0.95 12.13 -0.35
N PRO A 45 -0.53 13.38 -0.53
CA PRO A 45 -1.24 14.31 -1.39
C PRO A 45 -0.95 14.07 -2.86
N LEU A 46 -1.92 14.40 -3.71
CA LEU A 46 -1.68 14.56 -5.13
C LEU A 46 -0.80 15.79 -5.35
N GLY A 47 0.05 15.74 -6.37
CA GLY A 47 0.78 16.90 -6.83
C GLY A 47 -0.13 17.86 -7.60
N PRO A 48 0.38 19.06 -7.91
CA PRO A 48 -0.38 20.01 -8.74
C PRO A 48 -0.74 19.38 -10.09
N SER A 49 -2.02 19.51 -10.47
CA SER A 49 -2.52 18.96 -11.74
C SER A 49 -2.38 17.45 -11.89
N GLU A 50 -2.18 16.75 -10.79
CA GLU A 50 -2.03 15.29 -10.79
C GLU A 50 -3.38 14.62 -10.55
N ASN A 51 -3.64 13.54 -11.27
CA ASN A 51 -4.77 12.65 -10.99
C ASN A 51 -4.25 11.30 -10.47
N LEU A 52 -5.14 10.37 -10.19
CA LEU A 52 -4.74 9.07 -9.66
C LEU A 52 -3.77 8.34 -10.60
N ASP A 53 -4.06 8.31 -11.90
CA ASP A 53 -3.20 7.63 -12.87
C ASP A 53 -1.82 8.26 -12.94
N SER A 54 -1.72 9.58 -12.98
CA SER A 54 -0.42 10.24 -13.00
C SER A 54 0.34 10.10 -11.69
N PHE A 55 -0.37 10.03 -10.57
CA PHE A 55 0.25 9.72 -9.28
C PHE A 55 0.88 8.32 -9.32
N VAL A 56 0.13 7.34 -9.81
CA VAL A 56 0.65 5.96 -9.94
C VAL A 56 1.82 5.90 -10.91
N ASN A 57 1.76 6.65 -12.02
CA ASN A 57 2.89 6.75 -12.96
C ASN A 57 4.15 7.26 -12.27
N ARG A 58 4.01 8.27 -11.42
CA ARG A 58 5.14 8.82 -10.66
C ARG A 58 5.70 7.79 -9.68
N GLN A 59 4.83 7.10 -8.94
CA GLN A 59 5.24 6.05 -8.02
C GLN A 59 5.97 4.93 -8.74
N LEU A 60 5.46 4.51 -9.89
CA LEU A 60 6.07 3.46 -10.69
C LEU A 60 7.47 3.85 -11.18
N ARG A 61 7.63 5.10 -11.65
CA ARG A 61 8.95 5.59 -12.07
C ARG A 61 9.94 5.59 -10.92
N GLU A 62 9.51 5.98 -9.72
CA GLU A 62 10.37 5.96 -8.55
C GLU A 62 10.79 4.53 -8.19
N LEU A 63 9.86 3.59 -8.22
CA LEU A 63 10.17 2.19 -7.98
C LEU A 63 11.18 1.65 -8.99
N MET A 64 10.97 1.94 -10.27
CA MET A 64 11.87 1.47 -11.32
C MET A 64 13.27 2.04 -11.19
N SER A 65 13.41 3.25 -10.65
CA SER A 65 14.72 3.91 -10.52
C SER A 65 15.43 3.52 -9.22
N GLN A 66 14.71 3.18 -8.17
CA GLN A 66 15.29 2.98 -6.83
C GLN A 66 15.38 1.52 -6.40
N VAL A 67 14.57 0.65 -6.99
CA VAL A 67 14.45 -0.75 -6.57
C VAL A 67 15.23 -1.64 -7.52
N LYS A 68 16.09 -2.50 -6.96
CA LYS A 68 16.88 -3.45 -7.77
C LYS A 68 16.03 -4.59 -8.28
N ASN A 69 16.28 -4.95 -9.54
CA ASN A 69 15.62 -6.09 -10.18
C ASN A 69 14.10 -5.97 -10.16
N PHE A 70 13.61 -4.77 -10.44
CA PHE A 70 12.19 -4.50 -10.52
C PHE A 70 11.60 -5.13 -11.77
N GLU A 71 10.48 -5.87 -11.60
CA GLU A 71 9.75 -6.47 -12.70
C GLU A 71 8.27 -6.25 -12.48
N LEU A 72 7.65 -5.44 -13.36
CA LEU A 72 6.21 -5.21 -13.29
C LEU A 72 5.48 -6.44 -13.81
N VAL A 73 4.60 -7.02 -12.97
CA VAL A 73 3.75 -8.16 -13.35
C VAL A 73 2.46 -7.67 -14.00
N SER A 74 1.79 -6.70 -13.38
CA SER A 74 0.54 -6.16 -13.93
C SER A 74 0.24 -4.79 -13.37
N ARG A 75 -0.53 -4.03 -14.14
CA ARG A 75 -1.16 -2.78 -13.74
C ARG A 75 -2.56 -2.77 -14.30
N GLN A 76 -3.56 -2.54 -13.45
CA GLN A 76 -4.95 -2.54 -13.88
C GLN A 76 -5.79 -1.65 -12.98
N SER A 77 -6.91 -1.19 -13.53
CA SER A 77 -7.93 -0.50 -12.75
C SER A 77 -8.89 -1.55 -12.20
N ILE A 78 -9.20 -1.46 -10.92
CA ILE A 78 -10.11 -2.38 -10.25
C ILE A 78 -11.06 -1.62 -9.34
N ASP A 79 -12.12 -2.29 -8.92
CA ASP A 79 -12.98 -1.79 -7.84
C ASP A 79 -12.46 -2.37 -6.53
N PHE A 80 -12.24 -1.50 -5.54
CA PHE A 80 -11.77 -1.92 -4.23
C PHE A 80 -12.59 -1.21 -3.18
N SER A 81 -13.33 -1.98 -2.39
CA SER A 81 -14.17 -1.45 -1.30
C SER A 81 -15.08 -0.31 -1.78
N ASP A 82 -15.74 -0.51 -2.93
CA ASP A 82 -16.61 0.46 -3.61
C ASP A 82 -15.90 1.72 -4.12
N HIS A 83 -14.58 1.67 -4.24
CA HIS A 83 -13.77 2.75 -4.78
C HIS A 83 -13.06 2.30 -6.05
N GLN A 84 -12.87 3.24 -6.97
CA GLN A 84 -12.00 3.02 -8.12
C GLN A 84 -10.55 3.04 -7.65
N ALA A 85 -9.82 1.98 -7.95
CA ALA A 85 -8.43 1.84 -7.55
C ALA A 85 -7.56 1.48 -8.73
N VAL A 86 -6.29 1.80 -8.64
CA VAL A 86 -5.26 1.29 -9.55
C VAL A 86 -4.43 0.27 -8.78
N GLU A 87 -4.28 -0.91 -9.37
CA GLU A 87 -3.50 -1.99 -8.78
C GLU A 87 -2.19 -2.15 -9.51
N LEU A 88 -1.08 -2.19 -8.78
CA LEU A 88 0.22 -2.61 -9.29
C LEU A 88 0.59 -3.93 -8.63
N VAL A 89 1.06 -4.87 -9.43
CA VAL A 89 1.68 -6.11 -8.94
C VAL A 89 3.07 -6.17 -9.54
N PHE A 90 4.07 -6.35 -8.71
CA PHE A 90 5.45 -6.42 -9.19
C PHE A 90 6.31 -7.29 -8.30
N CYS A 91 7.45 -7.69 -8.86
CA CYS A 91 8.49 -8.42 -8.13
C CYS A 91 9.75 -7.57 -8.07
N MET A 92 10.54 -7.78 -7.04
CA MET A 92 11.83 -7.12 -6.88
C MET A 92 12.77 -8.03 -6.10
N LYS A 93 14.05 -7.81 -6.25
CA LYS A 93 15.07 -8.56 -5.52
C LYS A 93 16.09 -7.59 -4.95
N PRO A 94 15.75 -6.90 -3.84
CA PRO A 94 16.66 -5.92 -3.27
C PRO A 94 17.92 -6.56 -2.65
N GLN A 95 17.81 -7.80 -2.19
CA GLN A 95 18.93 -8.55 -1.61
C GLN A 95 18.93 -9.99 -2.11
N ALA A 96 18.76 -10.96 -1.22
CA ALA A 96 18.87 -12.37 -1.58
C ALA A 96 17.54 -13.05 -1.94
N VAL A 97 16.42 -12.46 -1.57
CA VAL A 97 15.09 -13.05 -1.73
C VAL A 97 14.27 -12.23 -2.70
N VAL A 98 13.59 -12.91 -3.65
CA VAL A 98 12.65 -12.25 -4.54
C VAL A 98 11.37 -11.95 -3.76
N LEU A 99 10.99 -10.69 -3.72
CA LEU A 99 9.76 -10.21 -3.09
C LEU A 99 8.70 -9.96 -4.16
N LYS A 100 7.44 -10.19 -3.80
CA LYS A 100 6.30 -9.81 -4.62
C LYS A 100 5.42 -8.88 -3.82
N GLN A 101 5.01 -7.77 -4.43
CA GLN A 101 4.13 -6.79 -3.82
C GLN A 101 2.90 -6.57 -4.67
N ARG A 102 1.79 -6.32 -4.01
CA ARG A 102 0.56 -5.81 -4.60
C ARG A 102 0.27 -4.48 -3.94
N GLN A 103 0.17 -3.42 -4.72
CA GLN A 103 -0.11 -2.07 -4.24
C GLN A 103 -1.44 -1.61 -4.80
N LEU A 104 -2.30 -1.07 -3.94
CA LEU A 104 -3.58 -0.50 -4.31
C LEU A 104 -3.56 0.98 -4.00
N PHE A 105 -3.91 1.81 -5.00
CA PHE A 105 -3.95 3.27 -4.90
C PHE A 105 -5.37 3.73 -5.16
N PHE A 106 -5.94 4.52 -4.27
CA PHE A 106 -7.32 4.97 -4.43
C PHE A 106 -7.63 6.23 -3.63
N HIS A 107 -8.74 6.87 -3.99
CA HIS A 107 -9.33 7.98 -3.22
C HIS A 107 -10.55 7.44 -2.47
N THR A 108 -10.81 7.99 -1.27
CA THR A 108 -12.05 7.67 -0.55
C THR A 108 -13.26 8.37 -1.16
N HIS A 109 -13.02 9.45 -1.90
CA HIS A 109 -14.04 10.08 -2.75
C HIS A 109 -13.35 10.80 -3.92
N PRO A 110 -14.08 11.01 -5.06
CA PRO A 110 -13.44 11.48 -6.30
C PRO A 110 -12.77 12.86 -6.21
N GLU A 111 -13.23 13.70 -5.31
CA GLU A 111 -12.70 15.06 -5.17
C GLU A 111 -11.55 15.16 -4.18
N SER A 112 -11.17 14.03 -3.57
CA SER A 112 -10.08 14.01 -2.59
C SER A 112 -8.74 14.31 -3.25
N GLN A 113 -7.94 15.14 -2.59
CA GLN A 113 -6.56 15.39 -2.98
C GLN A 113 -5.59 14.41 -2.30
N ILE A 114 -6.13 13.45 -1.55
CA ILE A 114 -5.33 12.45 -0.83
C ILE A 114 -5.47 11.11 -1.53
N VAL A 115 -4.34 10.47 -1.81
CA VAL A 115 -4.29 9.11 -2.32
C VAL A 115 -3.95 8.18 -1.16
N HIS A 116 -4.76 7.16 -0.98
CA HIS A 116 -4.48 6.09 -0.03
C HIS A 116 -3.77 4.95 -0.75
N THR A 117 -2.80 4.37 -0.09
CA THR A 117 -2.03 3.23 -0.62
C THR A 117 -2.07 2.09 0.38
N VAL A 118 -2.42 0.91 -0.11
CA VAL A 118 -2.35 -0.33 0.68
C VAL A 118 -1.39 -1.26 -0.04
N VAL A 119 -0.39 -1.75 0.69
CA VAL A 119 0.67 -2.60 0.11
C VAL A 119 0.71 -3.91 0.88
N VAL A 120 0.62 -5.03 0.18
CA VAL A 120 0.88 -6.36 0.76
C VAL A 120 2.15 -6.92 0.14
N THR A 121 3.01 -7.48 0.99
CA THR A 121 4.33 -7.98 0.59
C THR A 121 4.58 -9.36 1.18
N ALA A 122 5.13 -10.23 0.35
CA ALA A 122 5.64 -11.53 0.78
C ALA A 122 6.77 -11.95 -0.15
N ALA A 123 7.55 -12.95 0.25
CA ALA A 123 8.45 -13.60 -0.69
C ALA A 123 7.64 -14.17 -1.86
N LYS A 124 8.17 -14.08 -3.07
CA LYS A 124 7.46 -14.53 -4.27
C LYS A 124 6.97 -15.96 -4.14
N GLU A 125 7.79 -16.84 -3.57
CA GLU A 125 7.44 -18.25 -3.40
C GLU A 125 6.27 -18.49 -2.44
N ASN A 126 5.97 -17.54 -1.57
CA ASN A 126 4.89 -17.65 -0.58
C ASN A 126 3.66 -16.82 -0.94
N PHE A 127 3.78 -15.91 -1.91
CA PHE A 127 2.74 -14.91 -2.17
C PHE A 127 1.40 -15.55 -2.55
N ASP A 128 1.41 -16.55 -3.42
CA ASP A 128 0.17 -17.17 -3.89
C ASP A 128 -0.57 -17.91 -2.77
N GLU A 129 0.16 -18.60 -1.89
CA GLU A 129 -0.48 -19.29 -0.77
C GLU A 129 -1.05 -18.32 0.27
N LEU A 130 -0.52 -17.09 0.31
CA LEU A 130 -0.99 -16.03 1.21
C LEU A 130 -2.11 -15.19 0.60
N SER A 131 -2.44 -15.40 -0.67
CA SER A 131 -3.43 -14.57 -1.37
C SER A 131 -4.78 -14.53 -0.66
N ALA A 132 -5.26 -15.68 -0.16
CA ALA A 132 -6.53 -15.73 0.55
C ALA A 132 -6.49 -14.91 1.85
N VAL A 133 -5.36 -14.96 2.57
CA VAL A 133 -5.18 -14.18 3.79
C VAL A 133 -5.17 -12.69 3.47
N PHE A 134 -4.41 -12.28 2.45
CA PHE A 134 -4.35 -10.88 2.02
C PHE A 134 -5.74 -10.37 1.57
N GLU A 135 -6.45 -11.16 0.76
CA GLU A 135 -7.80 -10.77 0.32
C GLU A 135 -8.75 -10.63 1.52
N GLY A 136 -8.67 -11.53 2.49
CA GLY A 136 -9.48 -11.44 3.71
C GLY A 136 -9.22 -10.16 4.48
N ILE A 137 -7.96 -9.76 4.62
CA ILE A 137 -7.61 -8.50 5.29
C ILE A 137 -8.13 -7.31 4.49
N LEU A 138 -7.89 -7.30 3.17
CA LEU A 138 -8.30 -6.19 2.31
C LEU A 138 -9.82 -6.01 2.30
N GLU A 139 -10.57 -7.11 2.24
CA GLU A 139 -12.03 -7.08 2.27
C GLU A 139 -12.59 -6.59 3.61
N SER A 140 -11.83 -6.74 4.68
CA SER A 140 -12.26 -6.31 6.02
C SER A 140 -12.06 -4.82 6.28
N ILE A 141 -11.35 -4.12 5.41
CA ILE A 141 -11.06 -2.69 5.60
C ILE A 141 -12.33 -1.88 5.40
N THR A 142 -12.65 -1.04 6.38
CA THR A 142 -13.69 -0.02 6.26
C THR A 142 -13.05 1.35 6.36
N TRP A 143 -13.48 2.25 5.51
CA TRP A 143 -12.88 3.58 5.43
C TRP A 143 -13.81 4.61 6.06
N ASN A 144 -13.24 5.39 6.95
CA ASN A 144 -13.97 6.50 7.57
C ASN A 144 -13.83 7.72 6.64
N SER A 145 -14.95 8.22 6.21
CA SER A 145 -14.99 9.39 5.34
C SER A 145 -15.01 10.70 6.12
#